data_49763a292c26a3ee6f81089723c95ddb
#
_entry.id   49763a292c26a3ee6f81089723c95ddb
#
_cell.length_a   1.000
_cell.length_b   1.000
_cell.length_c   1.000
_cell.angle_alpha   90.00
_cell.angle_beta   90.00
_cell.angle_gamma   90.00
#
_symmetry.space_group_name_H-M   'P 1'
#
loop_
_entity.id
_entity.type
_entity.pdbx_description
1 polymer ?
#
loop_
_entity_poly.entity_id
_entity_poly.type
_entity_poly.pdbx_seq_one_letter_code
_entity_poly.pdbx_strand_id
1 'polypeptide(L)'
;MLYASKSSIGVFLLLFTALSSSAQFTKVDADVKQIMKEQDIVGMSFAVVKGGKIIYANSFGQKNIESNTPLSNGDIFRIASISKSFSATSIMQLVEARKISLDDDFGKLVGFRIRNPNFPDQVITLRMVMSHTSSINDSQGYFNLDVINPDKNPDWAKSYNTYAPGSDYQYCNLNYNMVGSVIERVSGERFDNYVKNHVLRPLGLYGGYNVDSLDKGRFTTLYDYDEKNKKYLPSPQAYVSRSEDISKYVMGYSTPMFSPTGGMKISATDLAKYMIMHMHGGKANGTRIISKKSSKAMQTKIADVENYGLALGTNLEDIIPGEKMTGHTGSAYGLYSIMFFNPKEDFGFVVIINGSSTAGKYTKGLRTIMYSTINSLYDNLIK
;
A
#
# COMPACT_ATOMS: atom_id res chain seq x y z
N MET A 1 -60.26 28.14 -8.68
CA MET A 1 -59.03 28.14 -7.86
C MET A 1 -58.17 26.95 -8.27
N LEU A 2 -57.11 27.23 -9.00
CA LEU A 2 -56.22 26.23 -9.53
C LEU A 2 -55.12 25.88 -8.49
N TYR A 3 -55.07 24.65 -8.05
CA TYR A 3 -53.91 24.07 -7.41
C TYR A 3 -53.06 23.36 -8.47
N ALA A 4 -52.08 24.02 -9.01
CA ALA A 4 -51.10 23.42 -9.93
C ALA A 4 -49.95 22.77 -9.15
N SER A 5 -49.68 21.52 -9.48
CA SER A 5 -48.73 20.59 -8.87
C SER A 5 -47.28 21.09 -8.91
N LYS A 6 -46.64 21.18 -7.74
CA LYS A 6 -45.19 21.39 -7.59
C LYS A 6 -44.37 20.07 -7.64
N SER A 7 -45.02 18.94 -8.02
CA SER A 7 -44.37 17.61 -7.93
C SER A 7 -43.61 17.18 -9.21
N SER A 8 -43.81 17.83 -10.36
CA SER A 8 -43.22 17.37 -11.61
C SER A 8 -41.79 17.80 -11.89
N ILE A 9 -41.31 18.89 -11.25
CA ILE A 9 -39.96 19.44 -11.50
C ILE A 9 -38.89 18.62 -10.77
N GLY A 10 -39.17 18.10 -9.58
CA GLY A 10 -38.23 17.31 -8.78
C GLY A 10 -37.88 15.95 -9.38
N VAL A 11 -38.86 15.30 -10.03
CA VAL A 11 -38.68 13.98 -10.67
C VAL A 11 -37.86 14.10 -11.96
N PHE A 12 -38.02 15.18 -12.72
CA PHE A 12 -37.22 15.42 -13.95
C PHE A 12 -35.75 15.72 -13.64
N LEU A 13 -35.47 16.47 -12.58
CA LEU A 13 -34.08 16.78 -12.17
C LEU A 13 -33.34 15.52 -11.68
N LEU A 14 -34.00 14.64 -10.93
CA LEU A 14 -33.43 13.38 -10.44
C LEU A 14 -33.19 12.37 -11.60
N LEU A 15 -34.05 12.33 -12.62
CA LEU A 15 -33.81 11.50 -13.79
C LEU A 15 -32.67 11.99 -14.67
N PHE A 16 -32.48 13.29 -14.82
CA PHE A 16 -31.37 13.85 -15.60
C PHE A 16 -30.00 13.63 -14.92
N THR A 17 -29.91 13.72 -13.59
CA THR A 17 -28.69 13.45 -12.83
C THR A 17 -28.32 11.97 -12.84
N ALA A 18 -29.31 11.06 -12.80
CA ALA A 18 -29.07 9.61 -12.87
C ALA A 18 -28.59 9.16 -14.27
N LEU A 19 -29.15 9.74 -15.33
CA LEU A 19 -28.74 9.45 -16.71
C LEU A 19 -27.33 9.97 -17.02
N SER A 20 -26.96 11.15 -16.54
CA SER A 20 -25.61 11.71 -16.72
C SER A 20 -24.55 10.89 -15.95
N SER A 21 -24.84 10.44 -14.74
CA SER A 21 -23.92 9.57 -13.98
C SER A 21 -23.73 8.20 -14.65
N SER A 22 -24.79 7.59 -15.19
CA SER A 22 -24.70 6.32 -15.90
C SER A 22 -23.85 6.43 -17.18
N ALA A 23 -24.03 7.49 -17.96
CA ALA A 23 -23.23 7.75 -19.16
C ALA A 23 -21.74 8.00 -18.82
N GLN A 24 -21.47 8.71 -17.72
CA GLN A 24 -20.13 8.98 -17.24
C GLN A 24 -19.39 7.69 -16.84
N PHE A 25 -20.02 6.80 -16.08
CA PHE A 25 -19.43 5.51 -15.69
C PHE A 25 -19.22 4.59 -16.89
N THR A 26 -20.13 4.58 -17.87
CA THR A 26 -19.96 3.84 -19.11
C THR A 26 -18.74 4.30 -19.89
N LYS A 27 -18.49 5.63 -19.94
CA LYS A 27 -17.29 6.19 -20.57
C LYS A 27 -16.03 5.77 -19.84
N VAL A 28 -16.01 5.86 -18.51
CA VAL A 28 -14.89 5.40 -17.68
C VAL A 28 -14.56 3.95 -17.96
N ASP A 29 -15.57 3.08 -18.01
CA ASP A 29 -15.39 1.65 -18.29
C ASP A 29 -14.78 1.40 -19.66
N ALA A 30 -15.22 2.16 -20.67
CA ALA A 30 -14.67 2.07 -22.02
C ALA A 30 -13.19 2.52 -22.07
N ASP A 31 -12.87 3.65 -21.43
CA ASP A 31 -11.51 4.19 -21.38
C ASP A 31 -10.57 3.23 -20.65
N VAL A 32 -10.98 2.69 -19.50
CA VAL A 32 -10.19 1.72 -18.72
C VAL A 32 -9.97 0.42 -19.51
N LYS A 33 -10.99 -0.11 -20.17
CA LYS A 33 -10.85 -1.31 -21.02
C LYS A 33 -9.94 -1.07 -22.21
N GLN A 34 -9.95 0.13 -22.79
CA GLN A 34 -9.02 0.50 -23.87
C GLN A 34 -7.57 0.54 -23.34
N ILE A 35 -7.32 1.16 -22.19
CA ILE A 35 -6.00 1.16 -21.53
C ILE A 35 -5.54 -0.28 -21.24
N MET A 36 -6.44 -1.13 -20.73
CA MET A 36 -6.12 -2.54 -20.47
C MET A 36 -5.69 -3.28 -21.73
N LYS A 37 -6.39 -3.05 -22.86
CA LYS A 37 -6.05 -3.65 -24.15
C LYS A 37 -4.70 -3.15 -24.68
N GLU A 38 -4.46 -1.84 -24.64
CA GLU A 38 -3.21 -1.22 -25.13
C GLU A 38 -1.98 -1.61 -24.31
N GLN A 39 -2.19 -1.86 -23.01
CA GLN A 39 -1.13 -2.20 -22.06
C GLN A 39 -1.08 -3.69 -21.75
N ASP A 40 -1.85 -4.51 -22.45
CA ASP A 40 -1.93 -5.97 -22.29
C ASP A 40 -2.04 -6.37 -20.80
N ILE A 41 -3.11 -5.91 -20.15
CA ILE A 41 -3.35 -6.12 -18.73
C ILE A 41 -4.26 -7.33 -18.53
N VAL A 42 -3.84 -8.29 -17.71
CA VAL A 42 -4.60 -9.51 -17.40
C VAL A 42 -5.90 -9.18 -16.67
N GLY A 43 -5.82 -8.44 -15.58
CA GLY A 43 -6.94 -7.97 -14.79
C GLY A 43 -6.60 -6.69 -14.04
N MET A 44 -7.59 -5.85 -13.84
CA MET A 44 -7.49 -4.58 -13.13
C MET A 44 -8.68 -4.38 -12.20
N SER A 45 -8.40 -4.03 -10.94
CA SER A 45 -9.38 -3.51 -9.98
C SER A 45 -9.02 -2.08 -9.62
N PHE A 46 -10.03 -1.20 -9.55
CA PHE A 46 -9.81 0.18 -9.14
C PHE A 46 -10.95 0.71 -8.28
N ALA A 47 -10.64 1.77 -7.52
CA ALA A 47 -11.62 2.53 -6.76
C ALA A 47 -11.25 4.02 -6.79
N VAL A 48 -12.26 4.87 -6.95
CA VAL A 48 -12.16 6.33 -6.96
C VAL A 48 -12.89 6.89 -5.75
N VAL A 49 -12.22 7.74 -5.02
CA VAL A 49 -12.74 8.41 -3.82
C VAL A 49 -12.89 9.91 -4.09
N LYS A 50 -14.01 10.50 -3.67
CA LYS A 50 -14.24 11.95 -3.63
C LYS A 50 -15.16 12.29 -2.46
N GLY A 51 -14.85 13.33 -1.71
CA GLY A 51 -15.65 13.74 -0.55
C GLY A 51 -15.74 12.66 0.53
N GLY A 52 -14.66 11.92 0.78
CA GLY A 52 -14.60 10.85 1.78
C GLY A 52 -15.44 9.61 1.46
N LYS A 53 -15.88 9.43 0.22
CA LYS A 53 -16.69 8.28 -0.22
C LYS A 53 -16.12 7.65 -1.48
N ILE A 54 -16.24 6.34 -1.61
CA ILE A 54 -16.00 5.67 -2.88
C ILE A 54 -17.17 6.05 -3.81
N ILE A 55 -16.87 6.84 -4.85
CA ILE A 55 -17.85 7.29 -5.84
C ILE A 55 -17.97 6.32 -7.01
N TYR A 56 -16.91 5.56 -7.28
CA TYR A 56 -16.92 4.52 -8.30
C TYR A 56 -15.85 3.45 -7.99
N ALA A 57 -16.17 2.18 -8.24
CA ALA A 57 -15.23 1.07 -8.17
C ALA A 57 -15.66 -0.02 -9.15
N ASN A 58 -14.71 -0.58 -9.88
CA ASN A 58 -14.98 -1.66 -10.82
C ASN A 58 -13.76 -2.58 -10.98
N SER A 59 -13.98 -3.75 -11.59
CA SER A 59 -12.95 -4.74 -11.89
C SER A 59 -13.19 -5.32 -13.27
N PHE A 60 -12.12 -5.44 -14.07
CA PHE A 60 -12.16 -5.97 -15.42
C PHE A 60 -11.06 -7.00 -15.65
N GLY A 61 -11.25 -7.85 -16.67
CA GLY A 61 -10.30 -8.88 -17.05
C GLY A 61 -10.39 -10.11 -16.16
N GLN A 62 -9.28 -10.82 -16.01
CA GLN A 62 -9.24 -12.14 -15.39
C GLN A 62 -8.56 -12.14 -14.05
N LYS A 63 -9.19 -12.78 -13.07
CA LYS A 63 -8.64 -13.18 -11.80
C LYS A 63 -7.64 -14.32 -11.96
N ASN A 64 -7.95 -15.24 -12.84
CA ASN A 64 -7.15 -16.41 -13.16
C ASN A 64 -7.30 -16.76 -14.64
N ILE A 65 -6.18 -16.79 -15.37
CA ILE A 65 -6.17 -17.07 -16.81
C ILE A 65 -6.50 -18.55 -17.07
N GLU A 66 -5.89 -19.46 -16.30
CA GLU A 66 -5.95 -20.90 -16.52
C GLU A 66 -7.39 -21.43 -16.36
N SER A 67 -8.15 -20.87 -15.42
CA SER A 67 -9.56 -21.25 -15.19
C SER A 67 -10.56 -20.31 -15.86
N ASN A 68 -10.08 -19.32 -16.61
CA ASN A 68 -10.90 -18.27 -17.24
C ASN A 68 -11.87 -17.60 -16.25
N THR A 69 -11.42 -17.39 -15.00
CA THR A 69 -12.25 -16.81 -13.95
C THR A 69 -12.20 -15.29 -14.02
N PRO A 70 -13.36 -14.60 -14.15
CA PRO A 70 -13.40 -13.15 -14.19
C PRO A 70 -13.02 -12.53 -12.84
N LEU A 71 -12.38 -11.35 -12.88
CA LEU A 71 -12.06 -10.56 -11.71
C LEU A 71 -13.27 -9.81 -11.18
N SER A 72 -13.41 -9.72 -9.86
CA SER A 72 -14.49 -9.02 -9.17
C SER A 72 -13.97 -8.03 -8.12
N ASN A 73 -14.83 -7.06 -7.73
CA ASN A 73 -14.48 -6.05 -6.70
C ASN A 73 -14.20 -6.66 -5.31
N GLY A 74 -14.65 -7.89 -5.07
CA GLY A 74 -14.43 -8.62 -3.83
C GLY A 74 -13.11 -9.39 -3.79
N ASP A 75 -12.42 -9.53 -4.91
CA ASP A 75 -11.17 -10.26 -4.97
C ASP A 75 -10.02 -9.47 -4.32
N ILE A 76 -9.09 -10.21 -3.70
CA ILE A 76 -7.99 -9.62 -2.96
C ILE A 76 -6.66 -9.90 -3.66
N PHE A 77 -5.76 -8.91 -3.55
CA PHE A 77 -4.43 -8.93 -4.12
C PHE A 77 -3.39 -8.77 -3.01
N ARG A 78 -2.24 -9.38 -3.14
CA ARG A 78 -1.06 -8.96 -2.41
C ARG A 78 -0.64 -7.60 -2.96
N ILE A 79 -0.70 -6.52 -2.15
CA ILE A 79 -0.52 -5.14 -2.63
C ILE A 79 0.92 -4.62 -2.57
N ALA A 80 1.89 -5.50 -2.34
CA ALA A 80 3.31 -5.16 -2.26
C ALA A 80 3.58 -3.96 -1.32
N SER A 81 4.42 -3.00 -1.73
CA SER A 81 4.97 -1.96 -0.83
C SER A 81 3.96 -1.00 -0.21
N ILE A 82 2.74 -0.89 -0.69
CA ILE A 82 1.66 -0.18 0.01
C ILE A 82 1.47 -0.76 1.43
N SER A 83 1.82 -2.02 1.65
CA SER A 83 1.80 -2.69 2.96
C SER A 83 2.58 -1.95 4.04
N LYS A 84 3.64 -1.22 3.67
CA LYS A 84 4.44 -0.43 4.61
C LYS A 84 3.61 0.61 5.36
N SER A 85 2.57 1.17 4.72
CA SER A 85 1.70 2.14 5.37
C SER A 85 0.92 1.55 6.54
N PHE A 86 0.52 0.27 6.46
CA PHE A 86 -0.13 -0.44 7.57
C PHE A 86 0.83 -0.67 8.74
N SER A 87 2.08 -1.03 8.46
CA SER A 87 3.13 -1.13 9.49
C SER A 87 3.39 0.23 10.15
N ALA A 88 3.47 1.31 9.35
CA ALA A 88 3.66 2.66 9.87
C ALA A 88 2.45 3.14 10.71
N THR A 89 1.22 2.86 10.26
CA THR A 89 0.00 3.15 11.05
C THR A 89 0.05 2.45 12.40
N SER A 90 0.47 1.18 12.45
CA SER A 90 0.61 0.40 13.68
C SER A 90 1.68 0.99 14.62
N ILE A 91 2.82 1.41 14.08
CA ILE A 91 3.84 2.13 14.88
C ILE A 91 3.27 3.43 15.45
N MET A 92 2.52 4.20 14.66
CA MET A 92 1.95 5.46 15.14
C MET A 92 0.93 5.24 16.27
N GLN A 93 0.20 4.13 16.28
CA GLN A 93 -0.64 3.74 17.42
C GLN A 93 0.18 3.50 18.69
N LEU A 94 1.33 2.81 18.57
CA LEU A 94 2.23 2.57 19.69
C LEU A 94 2.90 3.85 20.20
N VAL A 95 3.22 4.78 19.31
CA VAL A 95 3.72 6.13 19.66
C VAL A 95 2.65 6.92 20.41
N GLU A 96 1.40 6.89 19.96
CA GLU A 96 0.27 7.54 20.65
C GLU A 96 0.02 6.96 22.04
N ALA A 97 0.19 5.64 22.18
CA ALA A 97 0.12 4.95 23.46
C ALA A 97 1.34 5.22 24.36
N ARG A 98 2.29 6.06 23.93
CA ARG A 98 3.55 6.40 24.63
C ARG A 98 4.41 5.19 24.98
N LYS A 99 4.29 4.11 24.22
CA LYS A 99 5.12 2.91 24.40
C LYS A 99 6.51 3.05 23.75
N ILE A 100 6.59 3.84 22.68
CA ILE A 100 7.82 4.16 21.95
C ILE A 100 7.77 5.59 21.42
N SER A 101 8.94 6.10 21.01
CA SER A 101 9.11 7.35 20.27
C SER A 101 9.69 7.07 18.88
N LEU A 102 9.38 7.95 17.91
CA LEU A 102 10.03 7.90 16.59
C LEU A 102 11.54 8.16 16.67
N ASP A 103 12.00 8.80 17.74
CA ASP A 103 13.41 9.16 17.94
C ASP A 103 14.14 8.19 18.87
N ASP A 104 13.50 7.09 19.27
CA ASP A 104 14.15 6.02 20.03
C ASP A 104 15.21 5.30 19.20
N ASP A 105 16.24 4.80 19.90
CA ASP A 105 17.29 3.94 19.36
C ASP A 105 16.68 2.65 18.79
N PHE A 106 16.77 2.50 17.49
CA PHE A 106 16.15 1.39 16.79
C PHE A 106 16.73 0.02 17.20
N GLY A 107 18.03 -0.05 17.51
CA GLY A 107 18.64 -1.28 18.00
C GLY A 107 18.03 -1.76 19.32
N LYS A 108 17.70 -0.83 20.24
CA LYS A 108 16.99 -1.17 21.48
C LYS A 108 15.57 -1.68 21.21
N LEU A 109 14.88 -1.11 20.23
CA LEU A 109 13.52 -1.51 19.88
C LEU A 109 13.47 -2.89 19.22
N VAL A 110 14.38 -3.19 18.30
CA VAL A 110 14.43 -4.49 17.58
C VAL A 110 15.08 -5.60 18.39
N GLY A 111 15.86 -5.23 19.44
CA GLY A 111 16.41 -6.16 20.42
C GLY A 111 17.79 -6.72 20.11
N PHE A 112 18.51 -6.12 19.15
CA PHE A 112 19.91 -6.39 18.88
C PHE A 112 20.60 -5.13 18.32
N ARG A 113 21.93 -5.13 18.25
CA ARG A 113 22.69 -3.96 17.85
C ARG A 113 22.41 -3.58 16.38
N ILE A 114 21.90 -2.37 16.17
CA ILE A 114 21.76 -1.73 14.86
C ILE A 114 22.61 -0.46 14.85
N ARG A 115 23.78 -0.54 14.20
CA ARG A 115 24.73 0.58 14.05
C ARG A 115 25.46 0.44 12.73
N ASN A 116 25.53 1.52 11.97
CA ASN A 116 26.37 1.54 10.78
C ASN A 116 27.84 1.40 11.19
N PRO A 117 28.59 0.42 10.68
CA PRO A 117 29.99 0.21 11.09
C PRO A 117 30.92 1.39 10.78
N ASN A 118 30.58 2.22 9.77
CA ASN A 118 31.34 3.43 9.45
C ASN A 118 31.00 4.61 10.38
N PHE A 119 29.89 4.54 11.13
CA PHE A 119 29.40 5.55 12.05
C PHE A 119 28.92 4.90 13.36
N PRO A 120 29.80 4.21 14.10
CA PRO A 120 29.43 3.33 15.22
C PRO A 120 28.80 4.07 16.41
N ASP A 121 29.10 5.36 16.57
CA ASP A 121 28.59 6.20 17.65
C ASP A 121 27.25 6.87 17.29
N GLN A 122 26.86 6.88 16.01
CA GLN A 122 25.62 7.49 15.57
C GLN A 122 24.43 6.53 15.74
N VAL A 123 23.42 7.02 16.46
CA VAL A 123 22.18 6.26 16.68
C VAL A 123 21.35 6.27 15.40
N ILE A 124 20.91 5.08 14.98
CA ILE A 124 19.85 4.93 13.98
C ILE A 124 18.52 4.93 14.72
N THR A 125 17.66 5.89 14.41
CA THR A 125 16.34 6.03 15.06
C THR A 125 15.24 5.29 14.30
N LEU A 126 14.10 5.01 14.96
CA LEU A 126 12.91 4.46 14.31
C LEU A 126 12.42 5.36 13.16
N ARG A 127 12.51 6.68 13.32
CA ARG A 127 12.19 7.66 12.27
C ARG A 127 13.03 7.45 11.01
N MET A 128 14.34 7.31 11.16
CA MET A 128 15.26 7.08 10.04
C MET A 128 14.95 5.76 9.32
N VAL A 129 14.61 4.72 10.07
CA VAL A 129 14.21 3.42 9.49
C VAL A 129 12.92 3.56 8.69
N MET A 130 11.89 4.21 9.24
CA MET A 130 10.60 4.36 8.58
C MET A 130 10.61 5.33 7.40
N SER A 131 11.57 6.25 7.33
CA SER A 131 11.74 7.21 6.22
C SER A 131 12.81 6.80 5.21
N HIS A 132 13.40 5.59 5.35
CA HIS A 132 14.47 5.10 4.49
C HIS A 132 15.76 5.95 4.50
N THR A 133 16.00 6.67 5.60
CA THR A 133 17.24 7.46 5.81
C THR A 133 18.20 6.81 6.80
N SER A 134 18.01 5.53 7.12
CA SER A 134 18.78 4.79 8.14
C SER A 134 20.19 4.39 7.72
N SER A 135 20.57 4.58 6.45
CA SER A 135 21.77 4.01 5.82
C SER A 135 21.79 2.46 5.74
N ILE A 136 20.70 1.78 6.04
CA ILE A 136 20.54 0.33 5.86
C ILE A 136 20.14 0.04 4.42
N ASN A 137 20.58 -1.11 3.87
CA ASN A 137 20.28 -1.56 2.51
C ASN A 137 19.85 -3.03 2.48
N ASP A 138 19.34 -3.48 1.33
CA ASP A 138 18.84 -4.84 1.09
C ASP A 138 19.90 -5.79 0.48
N SER A 139 21.21 -5.44 0.45
CA SER A 139 22.24 -6.20 -0.28
C SER A 139 22.41 -7.64 0.22
N GLN A 140 22.11 -7.90 1.49
CA GLN A 140 22.16 -9.23 2.10
C GLN A 140 20.77 -9.91 2.12
N GLY A 141 19.76 -9.31 1.46
CA GLY A 141 18.37 -9.73 1.52
C GLY A 141 17.58 -9.07 2.65
N TYR A 142 16.28 -9.40 2.74
CA TYR A 142 15.39 -8.75 3.72
C TYR A 142 14.32 -9.67 4.33
N PHE A 143 14.30 -10.95 3.99
CA PHE A 143 13.32 -11.90 4.54
C PHE A 143 13.76 -12.58 5.85
N ASN A 144 14.97 -12.29 6.31
CA ASN A 144 15.51 -12.78 7.57
C ASN A 144 16.27 -11.66 8.28
N LEU A 145 16.07 -11.50 9.59
CA LEU A 145 16.76 -10.49 10.41
C LEU A 145 18.21 -10.85 10.72
N ASP A 146 18.61 -12.11 10.54
CA ASP A 146 19.99 -12.54 10.70
C ASP A 146 20.95 -11.76 9.80
N VAL A 147 20.52 -11.35 8.61
CA VAL A 147 21.36 -10.65 7.61
C VAL A 147 22.03 -9.38 8.15
N ILE A 148 21.42 -8.69 9.12
CA ILE A 148 21.95 -7.45 9.71
C ILE A 148 22.38 -7.63 11.18
N ASN A 149 22.15 -8.81 11.77
CA ASN A 149 22.46 -9.08 13.16
C ASN A 149 23.94 -9.49 13.31
N PRO A 150 24.78 -8.72 14.01
CA PRO A 150 26.21 -9.01 14.18
C PRO A 150 26.48 -10.32 14.93
N ASP A 151 25.54 -10.78 15.77
CA ASP A 151 25.68 -12.03 16.52
C ASP A 151 25.31 -13.27 15.70
N LYS A 152 24.74 -13.09 14.49
CA LYS A 152 24.22 -14.17 13.63
C LYS A 152 24.92 -14.24 12.27
N ASN A 153 25.39 -13.12 11.74
CA ASN A 153 25.95 -13.03 10.41
C ASN A 153 27.30 -12.29 10.43
N PRO A 154 28.42 -12.94 10.10
CA PRO A 154 29.74 -12.28 10.02
C PRO A 154 29.76 -11.16 8.97
N ASP A 155 28.89 -11.22 7.96
CA ASP A 155 28.77 -10.23 6.87
C ASP A 155 27.76 -9.13 7.14
N TRP A 156 27.24 -9.00 8.37
CA TRP A 156 26.22 -8.03 8.77
C TRP A 156 26.53 -6.60 8.33
N ALA A 157 27.80 -6.22 8.31
CA ALA A 157 28.26 -4.88 7.92
C ALA A 157 27.90 -4.51 6.47
N LYS A 158 27.75 -5.51 5.58
CA LYS A 158 27.34 -5.31 4.18
C LYS A 158 25.90 -4.82 4.04
N SER A 159 25.07 -4.97 5.09
CA SER A 159 23.71 -4.42 5.13
C SER A 159 23.65 -2.90 5.35
N TYR A 160 24.80 -2.22 5.35
CA TYR A 160 24.88 -0.77 5.53
C TYR A 160 25.56 -0.08 4.34
N ASN A 161 25.10 1.12 4.05
CA ASN A 161 25.72 2.04 3.08
C ASN A 161 26.88 2.80 3.73
N THR A 162 27.65 3.50 2.90
CA THR A 162 28.87 4.24 3.36
C THR A 162 28.59 5.66 3.87
N TYR A 163 27.36 6.14 3.73
CA TYR A 163 26.94 7.46 4.24
C TYR A 163 26.37 7.37 5.66
N ALA A 164 26.40 8.51 6.36
CA ALA A 164 25.93 8.59 7.73
C ALA A 164 24.41 8.40 7.85
N PRO A 165 23.91 7.71 8.89
CA PRO A 165 22.47 7.66 9.16
C PRO A 165 21.83 9.05 9.20
N GLY A 166 20.72 9.23 8.50
CA GLY A 166 20.00 10.49 8.39
C GLY A 166 20.50 11.46 7.32
N SER A 167 21.62 11.19 6.63
CA SER A 167 22.21 12.12 5.66
C SER A 167 21.78 11.87 4.21
N ASP A 168 21.24 10.69 3.90
CA ASP A 168 20.83 10.32 2.54
C ASP A 168 19.67 9.32 2.57
N TYR A 169 19.08 9.03 1.42
CA TYR A 169 17.94 8.15 1.24
C TYR A 169 18.32 6.89 0.47
N GLN A 170 17.95 5.73 1.02
CA GLN A 170 18.01 4.45 0.31
C GLN A 170 16.76 3.63 0.64
N TYR A 171 15.87 3.45 -0.33
CA TYR A 171 14.72 2.56 -0.14
C TYR A 171 15.16 1.16 0.26
N CYS A 172 14.63 0.66 1.39
CA CYS A 172 15.09 -0.57 2.00
C CYS A 172 13.90 -1.37 2.57
N ASN A 173 13.71 -2.59 2.08
CA ASN A 173 12.62 -3.47 2.53
C ASN A 173 12.92 -4.07 3.91
N LEU A 174 14.18 -4.34 4.23
CA LEU A 174 14.61 -4.82 5.53
C LEU A 174 14.15 -3.89 6.65
N ASN A 175 14.19 -2.57 6.43
CA ASN A 175 13.70 -1.58 7.38
C ASN A 175 12.28 -1.91 7.87
N TYR A 176 11.34 -2.16 6.97
CA TYR A 176 9.95 -2.41 7.34
C TYR A 176 9.70 -3.82 7.87
N ASN A 177 10.51 -4.80 7.48
CA ASN A 177 10.47 -6.12 8.09
C ASN A 177 10.94 -6.06 9.55
N MET A 178 11.96 -5.24 9.88
CA MET A 178 12.37 -4.96 11.26
C MET A 178 11.32 -4.15 12.02
N VAL A 179 10.66 -3.19 11.38
CA VAL A 179 9.52 -2.43 11.98
C VAL A 179 8.42 -3.37 12.44
N GLY A 180 8.11 -4.42 11.66
CA GLY A 180 7.17 -5.45 12.08
C GLY A 180 7.58 -6.14 13.39
N SER A 181 8.87 -6.45 13.55
CA SER A 181 9.39 -7.05 14.79
C SER A 181 9.30 -6.09 15.97
N VAL A 182 9.50 -4.79 15.76
CA VAL A 182 9.28 -3.77 16.80
C VAL A 182 7.81 -3.74 17.24
N ILE A 183 6.86 -3.83 16.30
CA ILE A 183 5.43 -3.88 16.64
C ILE A 183 5.15 -5.06 17.59
N GLU A 184 5.67 -6.25 17.30
CA GLU A 184 5.49 -7.42 18.14
C GLU A 184 6.12 -7.28 19.53
N ARG A 185 7.37 -6.82 19.58
CA ARG A 185 8.12 -6.66 20.83
C ARG A 185 7.47 -5.67 21.78
N VAL A 186 6.90 -4.59 21.25
CA VAL A 186 6.31 -3.51 22.02
C VAL A 186 4.85 -3.79 22.38
N SER A 187 4.11 -4.43 21.49
CA SER A 187 2.69 -4.73 21.73
C SER A 187 2.45 -6.03 22.50
N GLY A 188 3.36 -7.02 22.35
CA GLY A 188 3.14 -8.40 22.81
C GLY A 188 2.19 -9.20 21.92
N GLU A 189 1.80 -8.66 20.76
CA GLU A 189 0.87 -9.29 19.83
C GLU A 189 1.58 -9.57 18.49
N ARG A 190 1.33 -10.74 17.88
CA ARG A 190 1.92 -11.09 16.58
C ARG A 190 1.48 -10.10 15.51
N PHE A 191 2.40 -9.69 14.65
CA PHE A 191 2.25 -8.60 13.68
C PHE A 191 0.97 -8.69 12.84
N ASP A 192 0.69 -9.85 12.26
CA ASP A 192 -0.50 -10.06 11.43
C ASP A 192 -1.80 -9.88 12.21
N ASN A 193 -1.83 -10.34 13.49
CA ASN A 193 -2.96 -10.16 14.38
C ASN A 193 -3.10 -8.70 14.82
N TYR A 194 -1.99 -8.02 15.14
CA TYR A 194 -2.00 -6.61 15.51
C TYR A 194 -2.66 -5.76 14.41
N VAL A 195 -2.19 -5.87 13.17
CA VAL A 195 -2.79 -5.11 12.05
C VAL A 195 -4.26 -5.48 11.86
N LYS A 196 -4.61 -6.76 11.92
CA LYS A 196 -5.99 -7.21 11.81
C LYS A 196 -6.89 -6.61 12.89
N ASN A 197 -6.45 -6.64 14.14
CA ASN A 197 -7.27 -6.25 15.30
C ASN A 197 -7.35 -4.72 15.48
N HIS A 198 -6.25 -3.99 15.21
CA HIS A 198 -6.13 -2.57 15.52
C HIS A 198 -6.29 -1.64 14.30
N VAL A 199 -6.20 -2.19 13.08
CA VAL A 199 -6.36 -1.39 11.86
C VAL A 199 -7.54 -1.88 11.01
N LEU A 200 -7.56 -3.16 10.62
CA LEU A 200 -8.53 -3.66 9.65
C LEU A 200 -9.93 -3.78 10.26
N ARG A 201 -10.08 -4.49 11.38
CA ARG A 201 -11.38 -4.71 12.04
C ARG A 201 -12.10 -3.41 12.41
N PRO A 202 -11.43 -2.41 13.05
CA PRO A 202 -12.11 -1.17 13.40
C PRO A 202 -12.64 -0.40 12.18
N LEU A 203 -12.00 -0.55 11.01
CA LEU A 203 -12.44 0.04 9.75
C LEU A 203 -13.43 -0.83 8.95
N GLY A 204 -13.74 -2.04 9.44
CA GLY A 204 -14.59 -2.99 8.72
C GLY A 204 -13.98 -3.52 7.43
N LEU A 205 -12.64 -3.67 7.37
CA LEU A 205 -11.92 -4.10 6.18
C LEU A 205 -11.65 -5.60 6.20
N TYR A 206 -11.77 -6.24 5.03
CA TYR A 206 -11.37 -7.62 4.83
C TYR A 206 -9.99 -7.71 4.18
N GLY A 207 -9.06 -8.37 4.86
CA GLY A 207 -7.69 -8.56 4.38
C GLY A 207 -6.77 -9.03 5.51
N GLY A 208 -5.47 -9.08 5.22
CA GLY A 208 -4.47 -9.46 6.21
C GLY A 208 -3.13 -9.88 5.64
N TYR A 209 -2.18 -10.13 6.52
CA TYR A 209 -0.84 -10.59 6.17
C TYR A 209 -0.74 -12.13 6.14
N ASN A 210 -1.45 -12.83 7.01
CA ASN A 210 -1.44 -14.28 7.06
C ASN A 210 -2.43 -14.87 6.05
N VAL A 211 -1.88 -15.53 5.02
CA VAL A 211 -2.63 -16.18 3.93
C VAL A 211 -3.62 -17.22 4.46
N ASP A 212 -3.20 -17.97 5.49
CA ASP A 212 -3.98 -19.09 6.03
C ASP A 212 -5.24 -18.65 6.79
N SER A 213 -5.33 -17.34 7.12
CA SER A 213 -6.50 -16.74 7.78
C SER A 213 -7.49 -16.09 6.80
N LEU A 214 -7.24 -16.18 5.51
CA LEU A 214 -8.04 -15.55 4.45
C LEU A 214 -8.72 -16.59 3.57
N ASP A 215 -9.85 -16.20 2.97
CA ASP A 215 -10.55 -17.03 1.99
C ASP A 215 -9.73 -17.16 0.70
N LYS A 216 -9.25 -18.36 0.44
CA LYS A 216 -8.44 -18.68 -0.75
C LYS A 216 -9.21 -18.46 -2.05
N GLY A 217 -10.54 -18.61 -2.02
CA GLY A 217 -11.41 -18.34 -3.16
C GLY A 217 -11.40 -16.89 -3.63
N ARG A 218 -10.92 -15.96 -2.80
CA ARG A 218 -10.80 -14.53 -3.13
C ARG A 218 -9.42 -14.10 -3.63
N PHE A 219 -8.42 -14.98 -3.64
CA PHE A 219 -7.08 -14.60 -4.11
C PHE A 219 -7.05 -14.43 -5.63
N THR A 220 -6.50 -13.30 -6.07
CA THR A 220 -6.22 -13.02 -7.48
C THR A 220 -4.85 -13.58 -7.84
N THR A 221 -4.77 -14.48 -8.82
CA THR A 221 -3.50 -14.99 -9.32
C THR A 221 -2.66 -13.84 -9.87
N LEU A 222 -1.40 -13.75 -9.45
CA LEU A 222 -0.45 -12.76 -9.95
C LEU A 222 0.39 -13.40 -11.06
N TYR A 223 0.72 -12.63 -12.09
CA TYR A 223 1.39 -13.11 -13.27
C TYR A 223 2.62 -12.29 -13.60
N ASP A 224 3.78 -12.93 -13.61
CA ASP A 224 4.97 -12.38 -14.26
C ASP A 224 4.90 -12.64 -15.77
N TYR A 225 5.38 -11.69 -16.58
CA TYR A 225 5.42 -11.85 -18.02
C TYR A 225 6.78 -12.37 -18.46
N ASP A 226 6.79 -13.52 -19.13
CA ASP A 226 7.98 -14.10 -19.75
C ASP A 226 8.17 -13.51 -21.16
N GLU A 227 9.05 -12.54 -21.26
CA GLU A 227 9.37 -11.83 -22.51
C GLU A 227 9.87 -12.78 -23.63
N LYS A 228 10.62 -13.84 -23.25
CA LYS A 228 11.19 -14.78 -24.22
C LYS A 228 10.12 -15.65 -24.85
N ASN A 229 9.23 -16.17 -24.05
CA ASN A 229 8.17 -17.08 -24.49
C ASN A 229 6.83 -16.36 -24.75
N LYS A 230 6.77 -15.04 -24.55
CA LYS A 230 5.58 -14.18 -24.72
C LYS A 230 4.33 -14.74 -24.01
N LYS A 231 4.48 -15.12 -22.74
CA LYS A 231 3.38 -15.68 -21.96
C LYS A 231 3.38 -15.20 -20.51
N TYR A 232 2.21 -15.24 -19.90
CA TYR A 232 2.03 -15.00 -18.48
C TYR A 232 2.31 -16.26 -17.68
N LEU A 233 3.13 -16.13 -16.63
CA LEU A 233 3.48 -17.21 -15.70
C LEU A 233 2.90 -16.89 -14.33
N PRO A 234 2.09 -17.78 -13.74
CA PRO A 234 1.56 -17.55 -12.40
C PRO A 234 2.66 -17.55 -11.35
N SER A 235 2.54 -16.64 -10.38
CA SER A 235 3.48 -16.45 -9.26
C SER A 235 2.87 -16.96 -7.94
N PRO A 236 2.82 -18.30 -7.69
CA PRO A 236 2.20 -18.86 -6.50
C PRO A 236 2.87 -18.45 -5.20
N GLN A 237 4.14 -18.00 -5.25
CA GLN A 237 4.91 -17.51 -4.09
C GLN A 237 4.25 -16.33 -3.39
N ALA A 238 3.35 -15.60 -4.09
CA ALA A 238 2.60 -14.49 -3.51
C ALA A 238 1.66 -14.93 -2.36
N TYR A 239 1.22 -16.20 -2.36
CA TYR A 239 0.19 -16.73 -1.47
C TYR A 239 0.57 -18.07 -0.80
N VAL A 240 1.86 -18.32 -0.59
CA VAL A 240 2.32 -19.54 0.10
C VAL A 240 1.80 -19.59 1.54
N SER A 241 1.28 -20.75 1.95
CA SER A 241 0.89 -21.03 3.33
C SER A 241 2.05 -20.81 4.30
N ARG A 242 1.74 -20.32 5.49
CA ARG A 242 2.71 -20.06 6.56
C ARG A 242 2.53 -20.99 7.77
N SER A 243 1.68 -21.99 7.67
CA SER A 243 1.34 -22.87 8.81
C SER A 243 2.55 -23.59 9.40
N GLU A 244 3.47 -24.07 8.55
CA GLU A 244 4.72 -24.70 9.01
C GLU A 244 5.65 -23.69 9.70
N ASP A 245 5.82 -22.52 9.09
CA ASP A 245 6.68 -21.45 9.64
C ASP A 245 6.16 -20.96 10.99
N ILE A 246 4.83 -20.86 11.13
CA ILE A 246 4.17 -20.41 12.37
C ILE A 246 4.44 -21.40 13.53
N SER A 247 4.60 -22.69 13.28
CA SER A 247 4.93 -23.67 14.32
C SER A 247 6.27 -23.42 15.02
N LYS A 248 7.19 -22.72 14.34
CA LYS A 248 8.55 -22.38 14.82
C LYS A 248 8.71 -20.85 15.05
N TYR A 249 7.59 -20.14 15.15
CA TYR A 249 7.60 -18.68 15.20
C TYR A 249 8.20 -18.13 16.49
N VAL A 250 9.15 -17.22 16.35
CA VAL A 250 9.75 -16.48 17.45
C VAL A 250 9.23 -15.04 17.39
N MET A 251 8.39 -14.67 18.37
CA MET A 251 7.84 -13.32 18.50
C MET A 251 8.95 -12.26 18.53
N GLY A 252 8.78 -11.21 17.73
CA GLY A 252 9.75 -10.11 17.61
C GLY A 252 10.99 -10.45 16.81
N TYR A 253 11.04 -11.62 16.14
CA TYR A 253 12.16 -12.04 15.29
C TYR A 253 11.71 -12.65 13.96
N SER A 254 10.73 -13.56 13.97
CA SER A 254 10.26 -14.25 12.76
C SER A 254 9.29 -13.43 11.90
N THR A 255 9.03 -12.18 12.26
CA THR A 255 8.07 -11.28 11.61
C THR A 255 8.25 -11.12 10.09
N PRO A 256 9.50 -11.15 9.53
CA PRO A 256 9.70 -11.06 8.07
C PRO A 256 8.95 -12.12 7.25
N MET A 257 8.56 -13.26 7.84
CA MET A 257 7.74 -14.26 7.14
C MET A 257 6.36 -13.74 6.71
N PHE A 258 5.79 -12.79 7.46
CA PHE A 258 4.55 -12.08 7.08
C PHE A 258 4.79 -10.94 6.09
N SER A 259 6.06 -10.58 5.88
CA SER A 259 6.46 -9.48 5.00
C SER A 259 5.78 -8.15 5.34
N PRO A 260 6.06 -7.54 6.52
CA PRO A 260 5.56 -6.21 6.88
C PRO A 260 5.81 -5.16 5.79
N THR A 261 6.87 -5.35 5.02
CA THR A 261 7.24 -4.51 3.88
C THR A 261 6.34 -4.65 2.65
N GLY A 262 5.66 -5.83 2.47
CA GLY A 262 4.97 -6.08 1.19
C GLY A 262 3.90 -7.18 1.21
N GLY A 263 3.50 -7.67 2.38
CA GLY A 263 2.70 -8.88 2.52
C GLY A 263 1.19 -8.69 2.72
N MET A 264 0.65 -7.48 2.76
CA MET A 264 -0.79 -7.24 2.90
C MET A 264 -1.56 -7.77 1.69
N LYS A 265 -2.69 -8.45 1.94
CA LYS A 265 -3.68 -8.87 0.94
C LYS A 265 -5.00 -8.16 1.24
N ILE A 266 -5.53 -7.45 0.25
CA ILE A 266 -6.73 -6.63 0.40
C ILE A 266 -7.33 -6.35 -0.99
N SER A 267 -8.64 -6.06 -1.06
CA SER A 267 -9.29 -5.61 -2.29
C SER A 267 -9.04 -4.12 -2.57
N ALA A 268 -9.23 -3.69 -3.82
CA ALA A 268 -9.12 -2.27 -4.18
C ALA A 268 -10.14 -1.41 -3.40
N THR A 269 -11.35 -1.91 -3.18
CA THR A 269 -12.39 -1.21 -2.44
C THR A 269 -12.08 -1.07 -0.95
N ASP A 270 -11.55 -2.10 -0.30
CA ASP A 270 -11.16 -2.01 1.11
C ASP A 270 -9.88 -1.19 1.29
N LEU A 271 -8.94 -1.23 0.35
CA LEU A 271 -7.78 -0.35 0.33
C LEU A 271 -8.19 1.13 0.17
N ALA A 272 -9.22 1.42 -0.64
CA ALA A 272 -9.77 2.77 -0.76
C ALA A 272 -10.41 3.27 0.55
N LYS A 273 -11.08 2.42 1.31
CA LYS A 273 -11.58 2.78 2.66
C LYS A 273 -10.43 3.07 3.63
N TYR A 274 -9.33 2.31 3.55
CA TYR A 274 -8.12 2.58 4.32
C TYR A 274 -7.48 3.92 3.88
N MET A 275 -7.43 4.21 2.58
CA MET A 275 -6.95 5.48 2.04
C MET A 275 -7.74 6.68 2.59
N ILE A 276 -9.08 6.57 2.67
CA ILE A 276 -9.95 7.60 3.26
C ILE A 276 -9.53 7.94 4.70
N MET A 277 -9.12 6.94 5.49
CA MET A 277 -8.61 7.18 6.84
C MET A 277 -7.40 8.12 6.84
N HIS A 278 -6.45 7.93 5.91
CA HIS A 278 -5.29 8.82 5.77
C HIS A 278 -5.68 10.21 5.26
N MET A 279 -6.59 10.30 4.28
CA MET A 279 -7.11 11.57 3.75
C MET A 279 -7.75 12.42 4.86
N HIS A 280 -8.46 11.79 5.77
CA HIS A 280 -9.22 12.48 6.83
C HIS A 280 -8.49 12.48 8.19
N GLY A 281 -7.15 12.57 8.16
CA GLY A 281 -6.36 12.76 9.37
C GLY A 281 -6.52 11.64 10.40
N GLY A 282 -6.51 10.39 9.95
CA GLY A 282 -6.52 9.20 10.79
C GLY A 282 -7.92 8.69 11.15
N LYS A 283 -8.99 9.15 10.45
CA LYS A 283 -10.38 8.76 10.75
C LYS A 283 -11.14 8.38 9.46
N ALA A 284 -11.92 7.30 9.49
CA ALA A 284 -12.87 6.96 8.44
C ALA A 284 -14.16 6.39 9.05
N ASN A 285 -15.31 6.67 8.44
CA ASN A 285 -16.63 6.15 8.85
C ASN A 285 -16.90 6.27 10.36
N GLY A 286 -16.56 7.43 10.96
CA GLY A 286 -16.72 7.64 12.40
C GLY A 286 -15.61 7.04 13.28
N THR A 287 -14.84 6.08 12.79
CA THR A 287 -13.78 5.37 13.54
C THR A 287 -12.43 6.06 13.38
N ARG A 288 -11.74 6.31 14.49
CA ARG A 288 -10.38 6.85 14.52
C ARG A 288 -9.37 5.72 14.74
N ILE A 289 -8.41 5.64 13.84
CA ILE A 289 -7.31 4.65 13.88
C ILE A 289 -6.04 5.26 14.48
N ILE A 290 -5.72 6.50 14.06
CA ILE A 290 -4.62 7.30 14.58
C ILE A 290 -5.07 8.76 14.72
N SER A 291 -4.37 9.54 15.52
CA SER A 291 -4.65 10.97 15.69
C SER A 291 -4.34 11.77 14.43
N LYS A 292 -4.92 12.96 14.31
CA LYS A 292 -4.59 13.91 13.25
C LYS A 292 -3.10 14.26 13.23
N LYS A 293 -2.47 14.34 14.42
CA LYS A 293 -1.03 14.59 14.58
C LYS A 293 -0.19 13.47 13.96
N SER A 294 -0.52 12.22 14.26
CA SER A 294 0.17 11.04 13.71
C SER A 294 -0.03 10.90 12.19
N SER A 295 -1.25 11.10 11.71
CA SER A 295 -1.54 11.11 10.27
C SER A 295 -0.74 12.20 9.55
N LYS A 296 -0.65 13.40 10.11
CA LYS A 296 0.18 14.50 9.59
C LYS A 296 1.67 14.14 9.61
N ALA A 297 2.17 13.51 10.68
CA ALA A 297 3.57 13.08 10.77
C ALA A 297 3.92 12.08 9.66
N MET A 298 3.04 11.11 9.37
CA MET A 298 3.24 10.16 8.27
C MET A 298 3.30 10.84 6.89
N GLN A 299 2.58 11.94 6.71
CA GLN A 299 2.47 12.70 5.47
C GLN A 299 3.38 13.94 5.44
N THR A 300 4.33 14.04 6.37
CA THR A 300 5.32 15.11 6.39
C THR A 300 6.63 14.60 5.78
N LYS A 301 7.14 15.30 4.78
CA LYS A 301 8.41 15.00 4.12
C LYS A 301 9.56 14.97 5.14
N ILE A 302 10.35 13.90 5.07
CA ILE A 302 11.59 13.70 5.83
C ILE A 302 12.78 13.58 4.87
N ALA A 303 12.62 12.79 3.79
CA ALA A 303 13.63 12.66 2.75
C ALA A 303 13.25 13.46 1.51
N ASP A 304 14.23 14.04 0.80
CA ASP A 304 14.02 14.80 -0.43
C ASP A 304 13.66 13.87 -1.60
N VAL A 305 14.25 12.71 -1.68
CA VAL A 305 13.94 11.70 -2.70
C VAL A 305 12.49 11.23 -2.48
N GLU A 306 11.69 11.24 -3.55
CA GLU A 306 10.25 10.90 -3.53
C GLU A 306 9.43 11.75 -2.54
N ASN A 307 9.97 12.85 -2.02
CA ASN A 307 9.35 13.62 -0.92
C ASN A 307 8.85 12.69 0.22
N TYR A 308 9.65 11.69 0.61
CA TYR A 308 9.21 10.58 1.44
C TYR A 308 9.03 10.98 2.91
N GLY A 309 7.87 10.63 3.47
CA GLY A 309 7.56 10.74 4.91
C GLY A 309 7.76 9.41 5.64
N LEU A 310 6.74 8.96 6.39
CA LEU A 310 6.73 7.65 7.05
C LEU A 310 5.83 6.70 6.26
N ALA A 311 6.40 5.90 5.38
CA ALA A 311 5.73 4.98 4.45
C ALA A 311 4.86 5.64 3.35
N LEU A 312 4.93 6.93 3.16
CA LEU A 312 4.17 7.65 2.13
C LEU A 312 5.07 8.71 1.46
N GLY A 313 5.05 8.76 0.13
CA GLY A 313 5.49 9.94 -0.62
C GLY A 313 4.46 11.04 -0.47
N THR A 314 4.88 12.30 -0.42
CA THR A 314 4.03 13.45 -0.14
C THR A 314 4.26 14.57 -1.14
N ASN A 315 3.21 15.37 -1.42
CA ASN A 315 3.31 16.47 -2.38
C ASN A 315 3.90 16.06 -3.74
N LEU A 316 3.50 14.91 -4.26
CA LEU A 316 3.93 14.39 -5.56
C LEU A 316 3.13 15.10 -6.66
N GLU A 317 3.78 15.96 -7.45
CA GLU A 317 3.12 16.83 -8.45
C GLU A 317 3.05 16.20 -9.84
N ASP A 318 3.87 15.17 -10.10
CA ASP A 318 3.94 14.52 -11.43
C ASP A 318 2.89 13.43 -11.63
N ILE A 319 2.21 12.97 -10.57
CA ILE A 319 1.21 11.89 -10.62
C ILE A 319 -0.04 12.34 -11.39
N ILE A 320 -0.59 13.48 -11.02
CA ILE A 320 -1.67 14.17 -11.73
C ILE A 320 -1.23 15.63 -11.92
N PRO A 321 -1.14 16.14 -13.13
CA PRO A 321 -0.68 17.50 -13.38
C PRO A 321 -1.50 18.55 -12.62
N GLY A 322 -0.83 19.38 -11.83
CA GLY A 322 -1.45 20.43 -11.03
C GLY A 322 -1.97 19.99 -9.66
N GLU A 323 -1.91 18.70 -9.32
CA GLU A 323 -2.37 18.17 -8.05
C GLU A 323 -1.21 17.68 -7.16
N LYS A 324 -1.31 17.93 -5.85
CA LYS A 324 -0.32 17.45 -4.87
C LYS A 324 -0.78 16.13 -4.26
N MET A 325 -0.30 15.02 -4.81
CA MET A 325 -0.71 13.70 -4.38
C MET A 325 0.15 13.19 -3.22
N THR A 326 -0.45 12.39 -2.37
CA THR A 326 0.20 11.64 -1.29
C THR A 326 -0.12 10.16 -1.47
N GLY A 327 0.84 9.27 -1.25
CA GLY A 327 0.56 7.84 -1.36
C GLY A 327 1.78 6.98 -1.55
N HIS A 328 1.58 5.77 -2.05
CA HIS A 328 2.64 4.80 -2.30
C HIS A 328 2.28 3.89 -3.48
N THR A 329 3.30 3.38 -4.14
CA THR A 329 3.19 2.33 -5.17
C THR A 329 3.48 0.95 -4.59
N GLY A 330 3.11 -0.10 -5.31
CA GLY A 330 3.49 -1.47 -4.99
C GLY A 330 3.87 -2.26 -6.24
N SER A 331 4.92 -3.07 -6.15
CA SER A 331 5.39 -3.93 -7.25
C SER A 331 5.98 -5.21 -6.69
N ALA A 332 5.42 -6.34 -7.05
CA ALA A 332 5.95 -7.68 -6.75
C ALA A 332 5.18 -8.75 -7.55
N TYR A 333 5.86 -9.81 -7.99
CA TYR A 333 5.22 -10.98 -8.61
C TYR A 333 4.33 -10.62 -9.81
N GLY A 334 4.76 -9.66 -10.64
CA GLY A 334 3.99 -9.16 -11.78
C GLY A 334 2.83 -8.23 -11.43
N LEU A 335 2.46 -8.12 -10.14
CA LEU A 335 1.50 -7.15 -9.67
C LEU A 335 2.09 -5.73 -9.66
N TYR A 336 1.24 -4.77 -10.03
CA TYR A 336 1.46 -3.35 -9.77
C TYR A 336 0.24 -2.76 -9.09
N SER A 337 0.47 -1.92 -8.09
CA SER A 337 -0.58 -1.25 -7.32
C SER A 337 -0.22 0.20 -7.01
N ILE A 338 -1.23 1.03 -6.88
CA ILE A 338 -1.11 2.39 -6.39
C ILE A 338 -2.21 2.69 -5.39
N MET A 339 -1.89 3.53 -4.42
CA MET A 339 -2.80 4.21 -3.52
C MET A 339 -2.35 5.67 -3.44
N PHE A 340 -3.01 6.57 -4.15
CA PHE A 340 -2.72 7.99 -4.16
C PHE A 340 -3.95 8.83 -3.87
N PHE A 341 -3.78 9.88 -3.07
CA PHE A 341 -4.85 10.79 -2.68
C PHE A 341 -4.35 12.22 -2.52
N ASN A 342 -5.24 13.19 -2.74
CA ASN A 342 -5.04 14.59 -2.40
C ASN A 342 -5.87 14.92 -1.15
N PRO A 343 -5.25 15.08 0.03
CA PRO A 343 -5.99 15.33 1.27
C PRO A 343 -6.61 16.74 1.33
N LYS A 344 -6.15 17.68 0.50
CA LYS A 344 -6.67 19.03 0.45
C LYS A 344 -7.95 19.12 -0.40
N GLU A 345 -7.91 18.49 -1.58
CA GLU A 345 -9.02 18.48 -2.53
C GLU A 345 -9.98 17.29 -2.33
N ASP A 346 -9.73 16.45 -1.31
CA ASP A 346 -10.54 15.32 -0.83
C ASP A 346 -10.93 14.33 -1.94
N PHE A 347 -9.92 13.90 -2.73
CA PHE A 347 -10.07 12.82 -3.69
C PHE A 347 -8.87 11.86 -3.70
N GLY A 348 -9.07 10.67 -4.27
CA GLY A 348 -7.99 9.70 -4.39
C GLY A 348 -8.34 8.48 -5.22
N PHE A 349 -7.30 7.68 -5.52
CA PHE A 349 -7.37 6.54 -6.41
C PHE A 349 -6.63 5.34 -5.81
N VAL A 350 -7.24 4.18 -5.96
CA VAL A 350 -6.59 2.89 -5.84
C VAL A 350 -6.69 2.19 -7.18
N VAL A 351 -5.58 1.70 -7.71
CA VAL A 351 -5.55 0.85 -8.91
C VAL A 351 -4.63 -0.33 -8.65
N ILE A 352 -5.07 -1.53 -8.96
CA ILE A 352 -4.31 -2.77 -8.77
C ILE A 352 -4.45 -3.61 -10.03
N ILE A 353 -3.34 -4.08 -10.61
CA ILE A 353 -3.33 -5.04 -11.71
C ILE A 353 -2.60 -6.31 -11.30
N ASN A 354 -2.96 -7.44 -11.88
CA ASN A 354 -2.34 -8.73 -11.55
C ASN A 354 -1.36 -9.26 -12.61
N GLY A 355 -1.06 -8.48 -13.65
CA GLY A 355 -0.08 -8.80 -14.68
C GLY A 355 -0.22 -7.92 -15.92
N SER A 356 0.92 -7.63 -16.58
CA SER A 356 0.98 -6.92 -17.87
C SER A 356 2.29 -7.18 -18.56
N SER A 357 2.27 -7.35 -19.90
CA SER A 357 3.47 -7.49 -20.72
C SER A 357 4.21 -6.16 -20.96
N THR A 358 3.57 -5.01 -20.70
CA THR A 358 4.16 -3.68 -20.92
C THR A 358 4.61 -2.99 -19.64
N ALA A 359 4.65 -3.73 -18.52
CA ALA A 359 4.91 -3.18 -17.20
C ALA A 359 6.27 -2.47 -17.04
N GLY A 360 7.23 -2.69 -17.96
CA GLY A 360 8.52 -2.00 -17.95
C GLY A 360 8.50 -0.53 -18.38
N LYS A 361 7.38 -0.02 -18.93
CA LYS A 361 7.27 1.36 -19.43
C LYS A 361 6.92 2.33 -18.31
N TYR A 362 7.55 3.52 -18.34
CA TYR A 362 7.35 4.58 -17.34
C TYR A 362 6.97 5.91 -18.01
N THR A 363 6.09 6.65 -17.33
CA THR A 363 5.69 8.02 -17.68
C THR A 363 5.75 8.84 -16.37
N LYS A 364 6.54 9.91 -16.37
CA LYS A 364 6.72 10.81 -15.21
C LYS A 364 7.00 10.07 -13.88
N GLY A 365 7.92 9.11 -13.92
CA GLY A 365 8.31 8.34 -12.73
C GLY A 365 7.34 7.25 -12.29
N LEU A 366 6.12 7.20 -12.85
CA LEU A 366 5.14 6.17 -12.59
C LEU A 366 5.06 5.18 -13.77
N ARG A 367 4.74 3.92 -13.51
CA ARG A 367 4.48 2.99 -14.62
C ARG A 367 3.36 3.54 -15.51
N THR A 368 3.57 3.51 -16.82
CA THR A 368 2.65 4.10 -17.82
C THR A 368 1.22 3.61 -17.63
N ILE A 369 1.04 2.33 -17.31
CA ILE A 369 -0.27 1.73 -16.98
C ILE A 369 -0.97 2.51 -15.87
N MET A 370 -0.27 2.74 -14.77
CA MET A 370 -0.83 3.43 -13.59
C MET A 370 -1.08 4.90 -13.90
N TYR A 371 -0.13 5.56 -14.56
CA TYR A 371 -0.25 6.95 -14.97
C TYR A 371 -1.47 7.18 -15.87
N SER A 372 -1.62 6.38 -16.93
CA SER A 372 -2.75 6.49 -17.86
C SER A 372 -4.08 6.24 -17.18
N THR A 373 -4.15 5.20 -16.33
CA THR A 373 -5.39 4.85 -15.63
C THR A 373 -5.84 5.94 -14.68
N ILE A 374 -4.97 6.44 -13.79
CA ILE A 374 -5.40 7.47 -12.81
C ILE A 374 -5.72 8.80 -13.47
N ASN A 375 -5.00 9.19 -14.53
CA ASN A 375 -5.31 10.43 -15.24
C ASN A 375 -6.65 10.32 -16.00
N SER A 376 -6.95 9.16 -16.60
CA SER A 376 -8.28 8.91 -17.18
C SER A 376 -9.40 8.96 -16.12
N LEU A 377 -9.20 8.32 -14.96
CA LEU A 377 -10.16 8.38 -13.85
C LEU A 377 -10.33 9.80 -13.30
N TYR A 378 -9.25 10.56 -13.19
CA TYR A 378 -9.28 11.97 -12.75
C TYR A 378 -10.07 12.85 -13.74
N ASP A 379 -9.75 12.79 -15.02
CA ASP A 379 -10.40 13.61 -16.04
C ASP A 379 -11.91 13.31 -16.17
N ASN A 380 -12.30 12.05 -15.96
CA ASN A 380 -13.70 11.64 -16.09
C ASN A 380 -14.53 11.80 -14.80
N LEU A 381 -13.94 11.69 -13.59
CA LEU A 381 -14.72 11.56 -12.35
C LEU A 381 -14.42 12.65 -11.31
N ILE A 382 -13.29 13.35 -11.42
CA ILE A 382 -12.87 14.33 -10.42
C ILE A 382 -12.94 15.75 -10.99
N LYS A 383 -12.38 15.96 -12.18
CA LYS A 383 -12.34 17.26 -12.89
C LYS A 383 -13.73 17.66 -13.35
#